data_9e08371c6d4a10a3b8ce0e434f855f71
#
_entry.id   9e08371c6d4a10a3b8ce0e434f855f71
#
_cell.length_a   1.000
_cell.length_b   1.000
_cell.length_c   1.000
_cell.angle_alpha   90.00
_cell.angle_beta   90.00
_cell.angle_gamma   90.00
#
_symmetry.space_group_name_H-M   'P 1'
#
loop_
_entity.id
_entity.type
_entity.pdbx_description
1 polymer ?
#
loop_
_entity_poly.entity_id
_entity_poly.type
_entity_poly.pdbx_seq_one_letter_code
_entity_poly.pdbx_strand_id
1 'polypeptide(L)'
;MRTLPIAVVAATAVVLALPAMGSAAISCGLPENQPVWIDFADSSVSFWRDRFARPGVVVATGGLELAAEARTAGAATVHWDMYLRKRVGTPSEPADASLIERRADSLFEYAVSVSGCPQPLIALNELWGASLPTPLTPTAERYRANVLHFVTRLAERGGRPALLVSSEPSTDGDAAAWWREVGKVSDLVLENYSNANLIWRDGAVDGSRRLRTRHRKSAAKLLAVGVPATRIGLMIGFQTGPGTGGREGLQPRSRWFDIAKWQAFAAAQVARELRLSHVWSWGWAQRNERSNDPDKTYAACVWLWARDPGLCDAQEALGQELDADRRAGQIDLPAGIRCVYGDTPLTASGVAALAKLTGDRELALTALVVRAVEREQSPVGSEKVIGTERRIVASRFSGSSAAYRSAVAESGASLAVARGILGDELRRFEILSRLPATRPTTADVARFRTTYAPVLARRVTVSPAPSWLPEGTGLALATSAPEGVFRAATGRVVKLRTAEGVFTVRAVEGTTALGAVSIEIARPAITRELRSERRADAYAAWTIRRQKAAESRLVCERDRLPELGVVTLSSFAPFLSLHEAGMPQAFAGP
;
A
#
# COMPACT_ATOMS: atom_id res chain seq x y z
N MET A 1 -67.21 66.99 21.17
CA MET A 1 -66.53 66.76 19.90
C MET A 1 -65.11 66.33 20.20
N ARG A 2 -64.83 65.02 20.07
CA ARG A 2 -63.49 64.47 20.32
C ARG A 2 -63.01 63.91 18.97
N THR A 3 -61.98 64.55 18.45
CA THR A 3 -61.28 64.10 17.23
C THR A 3 -60.27 62.98 17.55
N LEU A 4 -60.43 61.81 16.91
CA LEU A 4 -59.46 60.71 16.93
C LEU A 4 -58.39 60.99 15.87
N PRO A 5 -57.11 60.70 16.12
CA PRO A 5 -56.07 60.74 15.11
C PRO A 5 -55.99 59.35 14.38
N ILE A 6 -55.95 59.42 13.05
CA ILE A 6 -55.70 58.28 12.17
C ILE A 6 -54.20 57.98 12.19
N ALA A 7 -53.82 56.77 12.67
CA ALA A 7 -52.45 56.26 12.60
C ALA A 7 -52.24 55.59 11.24
N VAL A 8 -51.37 56.14 10.42
CA VAL A 8 -50.86 55.55 9.19
C VAL A 8 -49.78 54.54 9.54
N VAL A 9 -50.05 53.24 9.34
CA VAL A 9 -49.08 52.15 9.46
C VAL A 9 -48.32 52.04 8.15
N ALA A 10 -47.08 52.44 8.13
CA ALA A 10 -46.16 52.20 7.02
C ALA A 10 -45.67 50.74 7.08
N ALA A 11 -46.09 49.91 6.15
CA ALA A 11 -45.63 48.56 5.99
C ALA A 11 -44.24 48.58 5.29
N THR A 12 -43.21 48.37 6.04
CA THR A 12 -41.84 48.17 5.51
C THR A 12 -41.70 46.75 5.01
N ALA A 13 -41.70 46.56 3.69
CA ALA A 13 -41.42 45.26 3.06
C ALA A 13 -39.92 44.93 3.24
N VAL A 14 -39.60 44.04 4.17
CA VAL A 14 -38.27 43.44 4.29
C VAL A 14 -38.11 42.40 3.17
N VAL A 15 -37.41 42.77 2.12
CA VAL A 15 -36.95 41.83 1.08
C VAL A 15 -35.85 40.99 1.71
N LEU A 16 -36.20 39.78 2.17
CA LEU A 16 -35.22 38.75 2.53
C LEU A 16 -34.52 38.34 1.24
N ALA A 17 -33.31 38.84 1.01
CA ALA A 17 -32.38 38.30 0.02
C ALA A 17 -32.04 36.89 0.47
N LEU A 18 -32.67 35.87 -0.14
CA LEU A 18 -32.22 34.50 -0.05
C LEU A 18 -30.80 34.45 -0.59
N PRO A 19 -29.83 33.91 0.19
CA PRO A 19 -28.51 33.68 -0.37
C PRO A 19 -28.68 32.80 -1.61
N ALA A 20 -28.12 33.26 -2.74
CA ALA A 20 -28.00 32.45 -3.93
C ALA A 20 -27.35 31.14 -3.47
N MET A 21 -28.13 30.03 -3.52
CA MET A 21 -27.55 28.70 -3.39
C MET A 21 -26.54 28.59 -4.53
N GLY A 22 -25.25 28.84 -4.20
CA GLY A 22 -24.18 28.44 -5.05
C GLY A 22 -24.45 26.97 -5.35
N SER A 23 -24.61 26.62 -6.62
CA SER A 23 -24.68 25.23 -7.05
C SER A 23 -23.42 24.57 -6.50
N ALA A 24 -23.54 23.90 -5.35
CA ALA A 24 -22.51 23.00 -4.89
C ALA A 24 -22.22 22.10 -6.09
N ALA A 25 -20.99 22.13 -6.58
CA ALA A 25 -20.56 21.28 -7.68
C ALA A 25 -21.02 19.87 -7.30
N ILE A 26 -21.88 19.27 -8.15
CA ILE A 26 -22.47 17.98 -7.86
C ILE A 26 -21.31 17.01 -7.79
N SER A 27 -20.88 16.66 -6.58
CA SER A 27 -19.76 15.73 -6.32
C SER A 27 -20.11 14.30 -6.74
N CYS A 28 -21.30 14.11 -7.27
CA CYS A 28 -21.86 12.82 -7.66
C CYS A 28 -21.85 11.78 -6.52
N GLY A 29 -21.88 12.26 -5.28
CA GLY A 29 -21.81 11.43 -4.08
C GLY A 29 -20.42 10.84 -3.81
N LEU A 30 -19.40 11.22 -4.59
CA LEU A 30 -18.03 10.80 -4.29
C LEU A 30 -17.51 11.58 -3.09
N PRO A 31 -16.86 10.90 -2.12
CA PRO A 31 -16.22 11.56 -0.99
C PRO A 31 -15.12 12.54 -1.45
N GLU A 32 -15.06 13.70 -0.80
CA GLU A 32 -14.00 14.70 -1.07
C GLU A 32 -12.64 14.27 -0.51
N ASN A 33 -12.64 13.43 0.53
CA ASN A 33 -11.44 12.97 1.20
C ASN A 33 -10.73 11.88 0.40
N GLN A 34 -9.44 12.02 0.19
CA GLN A 34 -8.59 10.99 -0.43
C GLN A 34 -8.00 10.04 0.62
N PRO A 35 -7.79 8.76 0.28
CA PRO A 35 -8.22 8.13 -0.97
C PRO A 35 -9.72 7.85 -1.03
N VAL A 36 -10.32 7.95 -2.21
CA VAL A 36 -11.70 7.50 -2.43
C VAL A 36 -11.68 5.97 -2.52
N TRP A 37 -12.53 5.31 -1.73
CA TRP A 37 -12.69 3.85 -1.77
C TRP A 37 -13.81 3.47 -2.73
N ILE A 38 -13.53 2.55 -3.67
CA ILE A 38 -14.45 2.16 -4.71
C ILE A 38 -14.53 0.62 -4.78
N ASP A 39 -15.72 0.07 -4.73
CA ASP A 39 -15.95 -1.37 -4.72
C ASP A 39 -16.65 -1.81 -6.00
N PHE A 40 -16.09 -2.81 -6.69
CA PHE A 40 -16.74 -3.39 -7.86
C PHE A 40 -17.90 -4.26 -7.44
N ALA A 41 -19.06 -4.04 -8.08
CA ALA A 41 -20.22 -4.88 -7.97
C ALA A 41 -20.59 -5.47 -9.33
N ASP A 42 -20.86 -6.77 -9.34
CA ASP A 42 -21.37 -7.49 -10.50
C ASP A 42 -22.80 -7.95 -10.24
N SER A 43 -23.64 -7.90 -11.26
CA SER A 43 -25.05 -8.30 -11.20
C SER A 43 -25.29 -9.78 -10.88
N SER A 44 -24.26 -10.61 -11.06
CA SER A 44 -24.37 -12.06 -10.84
C SER A 44 -24.38 -12.48 -9.37
N VAL A 45 -24.15 -11.57 -8.42
CA VAL A 45 -23.99 -11.89 -7.00
C VAL A 45 -24.84 -11.01 -6.11
N SER A 46 -25.70 -11.63 -5.29
CA SER A 46 -26.65 -10.89 -4.44
C SER A 46 -26.02 -10.20 -3.23
N PHE A 47 -24.87 -10.71 -2.72
CA PHE A 47 -24.29 -10.18 -1.47
C PHE A 47 -23.83 -8.72 -1.56
N TRP A 48 -23.54 -8.20 -2.76
CA TRP A 48 -23.14 -6.80 -2.91
C TRP A 48 -24.27 -5.85 -2.48
N ARG A 49 -25.53 -6.24 -2.65
CA ARG A 49 -26.70 -5.49 -2.18
C ARG A 49 -26.64 -5.29 -0.67
N ASP A 50 -26.31 -6.35 0.04
CA ASP A 50 -26.29 -6.34 1.50
C ASP A 50 -25.05 -5.63 2.06
N ARG A 51 -23.97 -5.59 1.31
CA ARG A 51 -22.67 -5.07 1.81
C ARG A 51 -22.29 -3.73 1.21
N PHE A 52 -22.43 -3.56 -0.11
CA PHE A 52 -21.94 -2.37 -0.80
C PHE A 52 -23.03 -1.34 -1.15
N ALA A 53 -24.28 -1.75 -1.33
CA ALA A 53 -25.38 -0.83 -1.61
C ALA A 53 -25.85 -0.12 -0.33
N ARG A 54 -25.09 0.87 0.12
CA ARG A 54 -25.39 1.63 1.35
C ARG A 54 -24.70 3.00 1.34
N PRO A 55 -25.16 3.96 2.17
CA PRO A 55 -24.49 5.24 2.35
C PRO A 55 -23.02 5.07 2.75
N GLY A 56 -22.15 5.95 2.24
CA GLY A 56 -20.69 5.92 2.51
C GLY A 56 -19.92 4.94 1.63
N VAL A 57 -20.56 4.18 0.75
CA VAL A 57 -19.90 3.29 -0.20
C VAL A 57 -20.02 3.85 -1.63
N VAL A 58 -18.97 3.68 -2.42
CA VAL A 58 -18.95 3.98 -3.86
C VAL A 58 -18.88 2.67 -4.62
N VAL A 59 -19.85 2.43 -5.48
CA VAL A 59 -19.98 1.18 -6.25
C VAL A 59 -19.61 1.40 -7.70
N ALA A 60 -18.68 0.60 -8.23
CA ALA A 60 -18.34 0.57 -9.65
C ALA A 60 -19.15 -0.54 -10.34
N THR A 61 -19.92 -0.19 -11.36
CA THR A 61 -20.76 -1.13 -12.12
C THR A 61 -20.89 -0.74 -13.58
N GLY A 62 -21.09 -1.75 -14.45
CA GLY A 62 -21.36 -1.55 -15.88
C GLY A 62 -22.86 -1.48 -16.23
N GLY A 63 -23.77 -1.86 -15.33
CA GLY A 63 -25.18 -2.02 -15.59
C GLY A 63 -26.05 -0.89 -15.03
N LEU A 64 -27.04 -0.43 -15.84
CA LEU A 64 -27.98 0.63 -15.44
C LEU A 64 -28.84 0.24 -14.24
N GLU A 65 -29.40 -0.97 -14.24
CA GLU A 65 -30.29 -1.46 -13.17
C GLU A 65 -29.54 -1.53 -11.84
N LEU A 66 -28.35 -2.15 -11.86
CA LEU A 66 -27.52 -2.30 -10.69
C LEU A 66 -27.10 -0.96 -10.10
N ALA A 67 -26.72 -0.01 -10.97
CA ALA A 67 -26.37 1.34 -10.55
C ALA A 67 -27.56 2.09 -9.94
N ALA A 68 -28.75 1.97 -10.53
CA ALA A 68 -29.98 2.58 -10.00
C ALA A 68 -30.35 1.99 -8.64
N GLU A 69 -30.25 0.68 -8.48
CA GLU A 69 -30.50 -0.01 -7.21
C GLU A 69 -29.51 0.44 -6.11
N ALA A 70 -28.21 0.50 -6.43
CA ALA A 70 -27.19 0.96 -5.49
C ALA A 70 -27.44 2.41 -5.03
N ARG A 71 -27.81 3.32 -5.96
CA ARG A 71 -28.15 4.70 -5.61
C ARG A 71 -29.41 4.80 -4.76
N THR A 72 -30.41 4.00 -5.06
CA THR A 72 -31.65 3.95 -4.25
C THR A 72 -31.35 3.52 -2.81
N ALA A 73 -30.36 2.66 -2.62
CA ALA A 73 -29.86 2.24 -1.31
C ALA A 73 -28.89 3.26 -0.66
N GLY A 74 -28.60 4.37 -1.32
CA GLY A 74 -27.78 5.47 -0.80
C GLY A 74 -26.29 5.39 -1.14
N ALA A 75 -25.84 4.41 -1.93
CA ALA A 75 -24.47 4.35 -2.41
C ALA A 75 -24.22 5.36 -3.54
N ALA A 76 -22.99 5.89 -3.64
CA ALA A 76 -22.54 6.57 -4.85
C ALA A 76 -22.19 5.54 -5.94
N THR A 77 -22.30 5.91 -7.21
CA THR A 77 -22.01 4.99 -8.31
C THR A 77 -21.04 5.59 -9.32
N VAL A 78 -20.15 4.75 -9.83
CA VAL A 78 -19.25 5.06 -10.94
C VAL A 78 -19.44 4.06 -12.06
N HIS A 79 -19.21 4.49 -13.29
CA HIS A 79 -19.36 3.58 -14.43
C HIS A 79 -18.10 2.75 -14.62
N TRP A 80 -18.26 1.44 -14.84
CA TRP A 80 -17.20 0.51 -15.21
C TRP A 80 -17.42 -0.02 -16.63
N ASP A 81 -16.57 0.39 -17.57
CA ASP A 81 -16.56 -0.10 -18.94
C ASP A 81 -15.61 -1.28 -19.09
N MET A 82 -16.15 -2.47 -19.31
CA MET A 82 -15.39 -3.72 -19.55
C MET A 82 -14.76 -3.81 -20.94
N TYR A 83 -15.02 -2.85 -21.82
CA TYR A 83 -14.77 -3.00 -23.25
C TYR A 83 -13.75 -2.02 -23.82
N LEU A 84 -12.78 -1.54 -23.03
CA LEU A 84 -11.76 -0.61 -23.52
C LEU A 84 -11.12 -1.10 -24.83
N ARG A 85 -10.76 -2.38 -24.93
CA ARG A 85 -10.18 -2.93 -26.17
C ARG A 85 -11.09 -2.83 -27.38
N LYS A 86 -12.41 -2.88 -27.20
CA LYS A 86 -13.37 -2.66 -28.30
C LYS A 86 -13.46 -1.18 -28.67
N ARG A 87 -13.06 -0.28 -27.79
CA ARG A 87 -13.06 1.17 -28.01
C ARG A 87 -11.84 1.62 -28.80
N VAL A 88 -10.65 1.20 -28.35
CA VAL A 88 -9.36 1.70 -28.86
C VAL A 88 -8.54 0.66 -29.62
N GLY A 89 -8.95 -0.61 -29.61
CA GLY A 89 -8.23 -1.74 -30.18
C GLY A 89 -7.25 -2.37 -29.20
N THR A 90 -6.25 -3.06 -29.74
CA THR A 90 -5.13 -3.66 -29.01
C THR A 90 -3.80 -3.13 -29.58
N PRO A 91 -2.65 -3.36 -28.90
CA PRO A 91 -1.34 -2.97 -29.43
C PRO A 91 -0.99 -3.56 -30.80
N SER A 92 -1.48 -4.77 -31.11
CA SER A 92 -1.29 -5.44 -32.41
C SER A 92 -2.34 -5.02 -33.46
N GLU A 93 -3.55 -4.67 -33.00
CA GLU A 93 -4.70 -4.31 -33.82
C GLU A 93 -5.35 -3.03 -33.26
N PRO A 94 -4.75 -1.86 -33.43
CA PRO A 94 -5.34 -0.60 -32.99
C PRO A 94 -6.62 -0.32 -33.78
N ALA A 95 -7.62 0.23 -33.09
CA ALA A 95 -8.84 0.66 -33.76
C ALA A 95 -8.57 1.77 -34.77
N ASP A 96 -9.49 1.97 -35.72
CA ASP A 96 -9.45 3.10 -36.62
C ASP A 96 -9.58 4.41 -35.83
N ALA A 97 -8.62 5.30 -36.00
CA ALA A 97 -8.55 6.56 -35.28
C ALA A 97 -9.79 7.46 -35.51
N SER A 98 -10.41 7.39 -36.68
CA SER A 98 -11.62 8.15 -37.02
C SER A 98 -12.85 7.78 -36.19
N LEU A 99 -12.80 6.62 -35.50
CA LEU A 99 -13.91 6.13 -34.67
C LEU A 99 -13.76 6.51 -33.17
N ILE A 100 -12.58 6.96 -32.76
CA ILE A 100 -12.24 7.13 -31.34
C ILE A 100 -13.13 8.15 -30.65
N GLU A 101 -13.29 9.34 -31.22
CA GLU A 101 -14.14 10.39 -30.64
C GLU A 101 -15.59 9.95 -30.48
N ARG A 102 -16.19 9.41 -31.55
CA ARG A 102 -17.57 8.94 -31.51
C ARG A 102 -17.77 7.85 -30.43
N ARG A 103 -16.79 6.96 -30.28
CA ARG A 103 -16.84 5.90 -29.25
C ARG A 103 -16.68 6.48 -27.83
N ALA A 104 -15.86 7.51 -27.65
CA ALA A 104 -15.71 8.22 -26.40
C ALA A 104 -17.01 8.97 -26.04
N ASP A 105 -17.59 9.70 -26.98
CA ASP A 105 -18.85 10.42 -26.80
C ASP A 105 -19.99 9.48 -26.40
N SER A 106 -20.15 8.37 -27.12
CA SER A 106 -21.16 7.34 -26.80
C SER A 106 -20.94 6.71 -25.41
N LEU A 107 -19.68 6.46 -25.04
CA LEU A 107 -19.38 5.94 -23.70
C LEU A 107 -19.69 6.97 -22.61
N PHE A 108 -19.35 8.23 -22.84
CA PHE A 108 -19.65 9.30 -21.89
C PHE A 108 -21.13 9.41 -21.60
N GLU A 109 -21.98 9.45 -22.63
CA GLU A 109 -23.44 9.52 -22.50
C GLU A 109 -24.00 8.32 -21.72
N TYR A 110 -23.50 7.13 -22.03
CA TYR A 110 -23.88 5.93 -21.30
C TYR A 110 -23.42 5.98 -19.83
N ALA A 111 -22.20 6.44 -19.57
CA ALA A 111 -21.67 6.58 -18.22
C ALA A 111 -22.46 7.58 -17.37
N VAL A 112 -22.91 8.69 -17.97
CA VAL A 112 -23.84 9.64 -17.32
C VAL A 112 -25.13 8.93 -16.93
N SER A 113 -25.69 8.13 -17.82
CA SER A 113 -26.92 7.37 -17.54
C SER A 113 -26.73 6.34 -16.42
N VAL A 114 -25.61 5.59 -16.43
CA VAL A 114 -25.30 4.59 -15.41
C VAL A 114 -25.04 5.23 -14.06
N SER A 115 -24.16 6.23 -14.00
CA SER A 115 -23.78 6.85 -12.74
C SER A 115 -24.83 7.81 -12.18
N GLY A 116 -25.72 8.31 -13.02
CA GLY A 116 -26.63 9.40 -12.65
C GLY A 116 -25.91 10.74 -12.40
N CYS A 117 -24.71 10.90 -12.94
CA CYS A 117 -23.81 12.00 -12.68
C CYS A 117 -23.43 12.70 -13.98
N PRO A 118 -23.54 14.05 -14.10
CA PRO A 118 -23.14 14.77 -15.30
C PRO A 118 -21.63 14.78 -15.53
N GLN A 119 -20.83 14.50 -14.51
CA GLN A 119 -19.36 14.38 -14.58
C GLN A 119 -18.91 13.00 -14.06
N PRO A 120 -19.22 11.92 -14.77
CA PRO A 120 -19.04 10.57 -14.29
C PRO A 120 -17.56 10.22 -14.15
N LEU A 121 -17.20 9.51 -13.08
CA LEU A 121 -15.97 8.74 -13.05
C LEU A 121 -16.20 7.47 -13.89
N ILE A 122 -15.28 7.21 -14.83
CA ILE A 122 -15.40 6.13 -15.82
C ILE A 122 -14.20 5.22 -15.71
N ALA A 123 -14.36 4.07 -15.08
CA ALA A 123 -13.32 3.05 -15.01
C ALA A 123 -13.24 2.30 -16.35
N LEU A 124 -12.06 2.27 -16.94
CA LEU A 124 -11.77 1.67 -18.25
C LEU A 124 -10.97 0.39 -18.02
N ASN A 125 -11.61 -0.76 -18.19
CA ASN A 125 -11.05 -2.06 -17.82
C ASN A 125 -9.92 -2.48 -18.74
N GLU A 126 -8.82 -2.97 -18.13
CA GLU A 126 -7.66 -3.61 -18.76
C GLU A 126 -6.97 -2.77 -19.86
N LEU A 127 -6.14 -1.85 -19.45
CA LEU A 127 -5.22 -1.19 -20.37
C LEU A 127 -4.16 -2.19 -20.87
N TRP A 128 -4.29 -2.61 -22.10
CA TRP A 128 -3.34 -3.50 -22.76
C TRP A 128 -2.06 -2.72 -23.14
N GLY A 129 -0.93 -3.43 -23.16
CA GLY A 129 0.32 -2.83 -23.63
C GLY A 129 0.98 -1.84 -22.66
N ALA A 130 0.56 -1.79 -21.40
CA ALA A 130 1.23 -0.96 -20.38
C ALA A 130 2.71 -1.34 -20.21
N SER A 131 3.05 -2.63 -20.35
CA SER A 131 4.40 -3.18 -20.19
C SER A 131 5.21 -3.26 -21.51
N LEU A 132 4.70 -2.74 -22.62
CA LEU A 132 5.41 -2.80 -23.91
C LEU A 132 6.75 -2.07 -23.82
N PRO A 133 7.86 -2.73 -24.24
CA PRO A 133 9.16 -2.10 -24.27
C PRO A 133 9.23 -1.03 -25.36
N THR A 134 10.10 -0.04 -25.20
CA THR A 134 10.43 0.96 -26.21
C THR A 134 11.72 0.57 -26.94
N PRO A 135 11.86 0.90 -28.24
CA PRO A 135 10.89 1.60 -29.09
C PRO A 135 9.66 0.76 -29.42
N LEU A 136 8.51 1.41 -29.57
CA LEU A 136 7.26 0.76 -29.94
C LEU A 136 7.24 0.40 -31.45
N THR A 137 6.44 -0.60 -31.79
CA THR A 137 6.06 -0.82 -33.19
C THR A 137 5.07 0.25 -33.65
N PRO A 138 4.97 0.56 -34.96
CA PRO A 138 4.02 1.54 -35.48
C PRO A 138 2.55 1.25 -35.10
N THR A 139 2.18 -0.03 -34.93
CA THR A 139 0.84 -0.42 -34.46
C THR A 139 0.65 -0.11 -32.98
N ALA A 140 1.66 -0.38 -32.15
CA ALA A 140 1.60 -0.08 -30.73
C ALA A 140 1.61 1.44 -30.45
N GLU A 141 2.31 2.23 -31.27
CA GLU A 141 2.25 3.69 -31.22
C GLU A 141 0.85 4.22 -31.54
N ARG A 142 0.23 3.72 -32.60
CA ARG A 142 -1.17 4.07 -32.94
C ARG A 142 -2.14 3.68 -31.82
N TYR A 143 -1.95 2.52 -31.23
CA TYR A 143 -2.76 2.10 -30.08
C TYR A 143 -2.63 3.08 -28.90
N ARG A 144 -1.40 3.47 -28.53
CA ARG A 144 -1.17 4.45 -27.47
C ARG A 144 -1.76 5.81 -27.79
N ALA A 145 -1.65 6.25 -29.05
CA ALA A 145 -2.30 7.48 -29.52
C ALA A 145 -3.83 7.39 -29.39
N ASN A 146 -4.43 6.26 -29.78
CA ASN A 146 -5.86 6.01 -29.62
C ASN A 146 -6.31 6.05 -28.15
N VAL A 147 -5.55 5.42 -27.24
CA VAL A 147 -5.85 5.46 -25.79
C VAL A 147 -5.82 6.89 -25.29
N LEU A 148 -4.75 7.63 -25.58
CA LEU A 148 -4.61 9.02 -25.13
C LEU A 148 -5.75 9.90 -25.69
N HIS A 149 -6.04 9.79 -26.99
CA HIS A 149 -7.14 10.52 -27.63
C HIS A 149 -8.49 10.19 -26.98
N PHE A 150 -8.75 8.91 -26.72
CA PHE A 150 -9.99 8.45 -26.11
C PHE A 150 -10.21 9.02 -24.70
N VAL A 151 -9.20 8.93 -23.82
CA VAL A 151 -9.32 9.47 -22.46
C VAL A 151 -9.33 11.00 -22.44
N THR A 152 -8.62 11.66 -23.36
CA THR A 152 -8.67 13.12 -23.52
C THR A 152 -10.09 13.55 -23.91
N ARG A 153 -10.71 12.87 -24.88
CA ARG A 153 -12.08 13.18 -25.30
C ARG A 153 -13.10 12.99 -24.18
N LEU A 154 -12.97 11.92 -23.39
CA LEU A 154 -13.82 11.71 -22.21
C LEU A 154 -13.65 12.86 -21.19
N ALA A 155 -12.42 13.31 -20.96
CA ALA A 155 -12.14 14.42 -20.05
C ALA A 155 -12.68 15.77 -20.58
N GLU A 156 -12.58 16.05 -21.87
CA GLU A 156 -13.16 17.24 -22.53
C GLU A 156 -14.69 17.29 -22.39
N ARG A 157 -15.35 16.12 -22.39
CA ARG A 157 -16.79 16.01 -22.14
C ARG A 157 -17.15 16.24 -20.66
N GLY A 158 -16.17 16.40 -19.78
CA GLY A 158 -16.36 16.55 -18.33
C GLY A 158 -16.35 15.24 -17.54
N GLY A 159 -16.02 14.11 -18.18
CA GLY A 159 -15.82 12.84 -17.48
C GLY A 159 -14.47 12.80 -16.75
N ARG A 160 -14.36 11.86 -15.82
CA ARG A 160 -13.10 11.52 -15.13
C ARG A 160 -12.71 10.09 -15.52
N PRO A 161 -11.94 9.89 -16.60
CA PRO A 161 -11.49 8.55 -16.97
C PRO A 161 -10.51 8.01 -15.95
N ALA A 162 -10.59 6.70 -15.66
CA ALA A 162 -9.67 5.96 -14.82
C ALA A 162 -9.26 4.68 -15.55
N LEU A 163 -8.03 4.61 -16.02
CA LEU A 163 -7.47 3.44 -16.70
C LEU A 163 -7.04 2.39 -15.68
N LEU A 164 -7.56 1.18 -15.80
CA LEU A 164 -7.14 0.04 -14.98
C LEU A 164 -5.92 -0.61 -15.64
N VAL A 165 -4.79 -0.61 -14.91
CA VAL A 165 -3.48 -1.02 -15.40
C VAL A 165 -3.12 -2.38 -14.82
N SER A 166 -3.32 -3.45 -15.59
CA SER A 166 -3.17 -4.84 -15.17
C SER A 166 -1.74 -5.37 -15.19
N SER A 167 -0.84 -4.69 -15.88
CA SER A 167 0.57 -5.07 -15.97
C SER A 167 1.50 -3.96 -15.50
N GLU A 168 2.70 -4.31 -15.09
CA GLU A 168 3.70 -3.35 -14.63
C GLU A 168 4.04 -2.36 -15.75
N PRO A 169 3.86 -1.04 -15.55
CA PRO A 169 4.11 -0.04 -16.58
C PRO A 169 5.57 -0.04 -17.04
N SER A 170 5.81 -0.06 -18.36
CA SER A 170 7.10 0.31 -18.92
C SER A 170 7.22 1.84 -18.87
N THR A 171 8.29 2.34 -18.28
CA THR A 171 8.51 3.78 -18.05
C THR A 171 9.77 4.30 -18.75
N ASP A 172 10.36 3.52 -19.65
CA ASP A 172 11.57 3.88 -20.37
C ASP A 172 11.27 4.69 -21.63
N GLY A 173 12.20 5.56 -22.02
CA GLY A 173 12.12 6.32 -23.26
C GLY A 173 10.80 7.06 -23.45
N ASP A 174 10.18 6.92 -24.64
CA ASP A 174 8.93 7.59 -25.01
C ASP A 174 7.72 7.16 -24.15
N ALA A 175 7.82 6.00 -23.50
CA ALA A 175 6.78 5.55 -22.58
C ALA A 175 6.59 6.52 -21.41
N ALA A 176 7.68 7.09 -20.87
CA ALA A 176 7.61 8.08 -19.79
C ALA A 176 6.81 9.32 -20.19
N ALA A 177 7.01 9.83 -21.40
CA ALA A 177 6.28 10.97 -21.93
C ALA A 177 4.78 10.65 -22.08
N TRP A 178 4.46 9.49 -22.64
CA TRP A 178 3.08 9.03 -22.80
C TRP A 178 2.35 8.91 -21.47
N TRP A 179 2.97 8.31 -20.44
CA TRP A 179 2.36 8.20 -19.09
C TRP A 179 2.09 9.57 -18.47
N ARG A 180 3.00 10.54 -18.66
CA ARG A 180 2.75 11.93 -18.20
C ARG A 180 1.53 12.55 -18.88
N GLU A 181 1.40 12.40 -20.19
CA GLU A 181 0.27 12.97 -20.93
C GLU A 181 -1.05 12.30 -20.52
N VAL A 182 -1.09 10.97 -20.42
CA VAL A 182 -2.27 10.25 -19.93
C VAL A 182 -2.61 10.66 -18.50
N GLY A 183 -1.62 10.77 -17.62
CA GLY A 183 -1.81 11.18 -16.22
C GLY A 183 -2.31 12.62 -16.02
N LYS A 184 -2.28 13.48 -17.05
CA LYS A 184 -2.92 14.81 -16.98
C LYS A 184 -4.44 14.72 -17.07
N VAL A 185 -4.97 13.76 -17.82
CA VAL A 185 -6.40 13.67 -18.16
C VAL A 185 -7.09 12.44 -17.60
N SER A 186 -6.36 11.42 -17.15
CA SER A 186 -6.89 10.16 -16.62
C SER A 186 -6.25 9.80 -15.30
N ASP A 187 -7.02 9.18 -14.41
CA ASP A 187 -6.48 8.47 -13.27
C ASP A 187 -5.91 7.12 -13.74
N LEU A 188 -4.87 6.62 -13.07
CA LEU A 188 -4.18 5.37 -13.37
C LEU A 188 -4.31 4.44 -12.18
N VAL A 189 -5.12 3.40 -12.29
CA VAL A 189 -5.42 2.47 -11.21
C VAL A 189 -4.60 1.19 -11.39
N LEU A 190 -3.61 0.99 -10.54
CA LEU A 190 -2.68 -0.12 -10.60
C LEU A 190 -3.29 -1.38 -9.98
N GLU A 191 -3.42 -2.44 -10.75
CA GLU A 191 -3.93 -3.73 -10.29
C GLU A 191 -2.87 -4.51 -9.52
N ASN A 192 -3.00 -4.50 -8.20
CA ASN A 192 -2.07 -5.14 -7.26
C ASN A 192 -2.70 -6.38 -6.62
N TYR A 193 -2.99 -7.39 -7.43
CA TYR A 193 -3.54 -8.64 -6.93
C TYR A 193 -2.47 -9.49 -6.26
N SER A 194 -2.75 -9.95 -5.05
CA SER A 194 -1.84 -10.74 -4.23
C SER A 194 -2.47 -12.06 -3.83
N ASN A 195 -1.68 -13.14 -3.92
CA ASN A 195 -2.13 -14.46 -3.51
C ASN A 195 -2.23 -14.54 -1.98
N ALA A 196 -3.40 -14.89 -1.46
CA ALA A 196 -3.67 -14.96 -0.03
C ALA A 196 -2.78 -15.99 0.70
N ASN A 197 -2.49 -17.14 0.07
CA ASN A 197 -1.61 -18.14 0.66
C ASN A 197 -0.18 -17.62 0.87
N LEU A 198 0.33 -16.79 -0.06
CA LEU A 198 1.65 -16.18 0.10
C LEU A 198 1.65 -15.15 1.25
N ILE A 199 0.61 -14.32 1.32
CA ILE A 199 0.46 -13.33 2.38
C ILE A 199 0.34 -14.05 3.73
N TRP A 200 -0.48 -15.08 3.78
CA TRP A 200 -0.70 -15.86 5.00
C TRP A 200 0.58 -16.54 5.49
N ARG A 201 1.32 -17.17 4.59
CA ARG A 201 2.59 -17.84 4.90
C ARG A 201 3.62 -16.89 5.50
N ASP A 202 3.63 -15.63 5.07
CA ASP A 202 4.51 -14.61 5.60
C ASP A 202 4.01 -14.08 6.97
N GLY A 203 2.74 -14.34 7.34
CA GLY A 203 2.10 -13.89 8.58
C GLY A 203 1.62 -12.44 8.52
N ALA A 204 0.93 -12.01 9.59
CA ALA A 204 0.26 -10.71 9.66
C ALA A 204 1.19 -9.54 9.33
N VAL A 205 2.41 -9.62 9.80
CA VAL A 205 3.36 -8.52 9.77
C VAL A 205 4.15 -8.48 8.48
N ASP A 206 4.80 -9.57 8.10
CA ASP A 206 5.57 -9.59 6.85
C ASP A 206 4.66 -9.66 5.62
N GLY A 207 3.51 -10.32 5.73
CA GLY A 207 2.47 -10.26 4.71
C GLY A 207 1.97 -8.84 4.47
N SER A 208 1.67 -8.10 5.54
CA SER A 208 1.31 -6.68 5.45
C SER A 208 2.45 -5.81 4.91
N ARG A 209 3.69 -6.08 5.30
CA ARG A 209 4.87 -5.39 4.75
C ARG A 209 5.03 -5.66 3.27
N ARG A 210 4.91 -6.92 2.84
CA ARG A 210 4.96 -7.32 1.43
C ARG A 210 3.92 -6.57 0.61
N LEU A 211 2.68 -6.46 1.10
CA LEU A 211 1.61 -5.70 0.47
C LEU A 211 1.99 -4.23 0.30
N ARG A 212 2.43 -3.57 1.39
CA ARG A 212 2.86 -2.16 1.33
C ARG A 212 4.01 -1.94 0.38
N THR A 213 5.03 -2.78 0.45
CA THR A 213 6.19 -2.70 -0.45
C THR A 213 5.77 -2.84 -1.92
N ARG A 214 4.89 -3.79 -2.22
CA ARG A 214 4.34 -3.96 -3.56
C ARG A 214 3.58 -2.72 -4.03
N HIS A 215 2.70 -2.18 -3.20
CA HIS A 215 1.93 -0.97 -3.54
C HIS A 215 2.83 0.24 -3.78
N ARG A 216 3.81 0.48 -2.90
CA ARG A 216 4.80 1.55 -3.09
C ARG A 216 5.59 1.39 -4.38
N LYS A 217 6.09 0.18 -4.64
CA LYS A 217 6.89 -0.12 -5.84
C LYS A 217 6.10 0.10 -7.13
N SER A 218 4.84 -0.32 -7.15
CA SER A 218 3.96 -0.12 -8.30
C SER A 218 3.72 1.37 -8.56
N ALA A 219 3.39 2.16 -7.54
CA ALA A 219 3.17 3.59 -7.67
C ALA A 219 4.46 4.37 -8.00
N ALA A 220 5.61 3.94 -7.45
CA ALA A 220 6.88 4.64 -7.60
C ALA A 220 7.30 4.81 -9.07
N LYS A 221 7.00 3.85 -9.94
CA LYS A 221 7.33 3.93 -11.38
C LYS A 221 6.63 5.10 -12.08
N LEU A 222 5.34 5.24 -11.85
CA LEU A 222 4.55 6.33 -12.43
C LEU A 222 4.91 7.68 -11.81
N LEU A 223 5.14 7.73 -10.49
CA LEU A 223 5.61 8.93 -9.80
C LEU A 223 6.97 9.39 -10.34
N ALA A 224 7.89 8.46 -10.58
CA ALA A 224 9.24 8.77 -11.11
C ALA A 224 9.21 9.41 -12.49
N VAL A 225 8.22 9.08 -13.32
CA VAL A 225 8.06 9.70 -14.65
C VAL A 225 7.19 10.95 -14.64
N GLY A 226 6.75 11.42 -13.47
CA GLY A 226 6.05 12.70 -13.30
C GLY A 226 4.52 12.61 -13.36
N VAL A 227 3.93 11.43 -13.23
CA VAL A 227 2.47 11.31 -13.04
C VAL A 227 2.14 11.82 -11.64
N PRO A 228 1.18 12.75 -11.49
CA PRO A 228 0.79 13.25 -10.18
C PRO A 228 0.23 12.12 -9.27
N ALA A 229 0.62 12.09 -8.02
CA ALA A 229 0.13 11.10 -7.06
C ALA A 229 -1.41 11.10 -6.94
N THR A 230 -2.03 12.28 -7.05
CA THR A 230 -3.48 12.47 -7.07
C THR A 230 -4.17 11.90 -8.31
N ARG A 231 -3.42 11.32 -9.24
CA ARG A 231 -3.89 10.60 -10.43
C ARG A 231 -3.58 9.12 -10.38
N ILE A 232 -3.02 8.62 -9.29
CA ILE A 232 -2.67 7.21 -9.13
C ILE A 232 -3.60 6.59 -8.10
N GLY A 233 -4.17 5.43 -8.45
CA GLY A 233 -4.97 4.58 -7.56
C GLY A 233 -4.40 3.17 -7.45
N LEU A 234 -4.86 2.42 -6.46
CA LEU A 234 -4.53 1.02 -6.24
C LEU A 234 -5.79 0.17 -6.37
N MET A 235 -5.68 -1.01 -6.98
CA MET A 235 -6.76 -2.01 -7.00
C MET A 235 -6.33 -3.29 -6.32
N ILE A 236 -7.15 -3.79 -5.41
CA ILE A 236 -6.91 -4.98 -4.58
C ILE A 236 -7.85 -6.09 -5.04
N GLY A 237 -7.33 -7.31 -5.17
CA GLY A 237 -8.10 -8.48 -5.61
C GLY A 237 -8.65 -9.31 -4.45
N PHE A 238 -9.92 -9.74 -4.59
CA PHE A 238 -10.65 -10.58 -3.64
C PHE A 238 -11.27 -11.81 -4.29
N GLN A 239 -10.68 -12.29 -5.37
CA GLN A 239 -11.11 -13.51 -6.01
C GLN A 239 -10.86 -14.73 -5.11
N THR A 240 -11.69 -15.75 -5.24
CA THR A 240 -11.57 -17.00 -4.50
C THR A 240 -11.10 -18.18 -5.36
N GLY A 241 -10.98 -17.97 -6.66
CA GLY A 241 -10.48 -18.97 -7.61
C GLY A 241 -8.97 -19.03 -7.76
N PRO A 242 -8.44 -20.11 -8.32
CA PRO A 242 -7.00 -20.28 -8.52
C PRO A 242 -6.40 -19.27 -9.50
N GLY A 243 -5.19 -18.82 -9.24
CA GLY A 243 -4.39 -17.99 -10.14
C GLY A 243 -4.80 -16.53 -10.27
N THR A 244 -5.73 -16.05 -9.46
CA THR A 244 -6.33 -14.72 -9.61
C THR A 244 -6.10 -13.76 -8.44
N GLY A 245 -5.22 -14.14 -7.51
CA GLY A 245 -4.82 -13.29 -6.40
C GLY A 245 -5.95 -13.08 -5.39
N GLY A 246 -6.36 -14.07 -4.71
CA GLY A 246 -7.36 -14.01 -3.68
C GLY A 246 -7.18 -15.15 -2.70
N ARG A 247 -8.27 -15.78 -2.34
CA ARG A 247 -8.29 -16.84 -1.34
C ARG A 247 -7.53 -18.11 -1.76
N GLU A 248 -7.67 -18.56 -3.00
CA GLU A 248 -6.96 -19.69 -3.61
C GLU A 248 -6.82 -20.93 -2.71
N GLY A 249 -7.91 -21.39 -2.13
CA GLY A 249 -7.91 -22.58 -1.28
C GLY A 249 -7.34 -22.39 0.13
N LEU A 250 -7.10 -21.15 0.58
CA LEU A 250 -6.65 -20.86 1.94
C LEU A 250 -7.63 -21.44 2.98
N GLN A 251 -7.10 -22.20 3.93
CA GLN A 251 -7.85 -22.84 5.01
C GLN A 251 -7.19 -22.56 6.38
N PRO A 252 -7.95 -22.41 7.46
CA PRO A 252 -9.40 -22.27 7.48
C PRO A 252 -9.86 -20.96 6.83
N ARG A 253 -11.15 -20.86 6.54
CA ARG A 253 -11.76 -19.70 5.87
C ARG A 253 -11.56 -18.37 6.62
N SER A 254 -11.56 -18.40 7.95
CA SER A 254 -11.30 -17.24 8.82
C SER A 254 -9.97 -16.54 8.50
N ARG A 255 -8.98 -17.27 8.00
CA ARG A 255 -7.69 -16.71 7.58
C ARG A 255 -7.83 -15.70 6.45
N TRP A 256 -8.81 -15.88 5.57
CA TRP A 256 -9.06 -14.93 4.51
C TRP A 256 -9.59 -13.59 5.01
N PHE A 257 -10.32 -13.58 6.14
CA PHE A 257 -10.81 -12.35 6.78
C PHE A 257 -9.64 -11.51 7.30
N ASP A 258 -8.63 -12.14 7.90
CA ASP A 258 -7.39 -11.47 8.28
C ASP A 258 -6.65 -10.90 7.05
N ILE A 259 -6.58 -11.68 5.96
CA ILE A 259 -5.99 -11.19 4.69
C ILE A 259 -6.76 -9.98 4.16
N ALA A 260 -8.09 -9.99 4.17
CA ALA A 260 -8.90 -8.85 3.73
C ALA A 260 -8.58 -7.59 4.58
N LYS A 261 -8.48 -7.75 5.90
CA LYS A 261 -8.09 -6.70 6.83
C LYS A 261 -6.68 -6.16 6.52
N TRP A 262 -5.70 -7.05 6.34
CA TRP A 262 -4.32 -6.64 6.06
C TRP A 262 -4.19 -5.94 4.71
N GLN A 263 -4.90 -6.39 3.69
CA GLN A 263 -4.96 -5.72 2.39
C GLN A 263 -5.54 -4.31 2.53
N ALA A 264 -6.65 -4.15 3.27
CA ALA A 264 -7.27 -2.85 3.49
C ALA A 264 -6.32 -1.89 4.20
N PHE A 265 -5.71 -2.31 5.31
CA PHE A 265 -4.79 -1.45 6.06
C PHE A 265 -3.52 -1.12 5.28
N ALA A 266 -2.95 -2.07 4.54
CA ALA A 266 -1.78 -1.81 3.72
C ALA A 266 -2.08 -0.81 2.60
N ALA A 267 -3.20 -0.96 1.91
CA ALA A 267 -3.63 -0.04 0.87
C ALA A 267 -3.94 1.36 1.43
N ALA A 268 -4.68 1.44 2.55
CA ALA A 268 -5.00 2.71 3.21
C ALA A 268 -3.74 3.46 3.64
N GLN A 269 -2.77 2.74 4.19
CA GLN A 269 -1.51 3.34 4.62
C GLN A 269 -0.73 3.92 3.44
N VAL A 270 -0.50 3.12 2.39
CA VAL A 270 0.29 3.55 1.23
C VAL A 270 -0.42 4.67 0.47
N ALA A 271 -1.74 4.58 0.33
CA ALA A 271 -2.51 5.64 -0.33
C ALA A 271 -2.40 6.98 0.41
N ARG A 272 -2.48 6.98 1.75
CA ARG A 272 -2.27 8.21 2.55
C ARG A 272 -0.83 8.71 2.48
N GLU A 273 0.15 7.82 2.61
CA GLU A 273 1.58 8.15 2.57
C GLU A 273 1.97 8.82 1.25
N LEU A 274 1.51 8.29 0.14
CA LEU A 274 1.82 8.77 -1.20
C LEU A 274 0.79 9.78 -1.72
N ARG A 275 -0.31 10.03 -1.01
CA ARG A 275 -1.44 10.89 -1.41
C ARG A 275 -2.09 10.42 -2.71
N LEU A 276 -2.32 9.10 -2.80
CA LEU A 276 -2.97 8.50 -3.96
C LEU A 276 -4.47 8.84 -4.00
N SER A 277 -5.05 8.86 -5.20
CA SER A 277 -6.44 9.25 -5.43
C SER A 277 -7.45 8.22 -4.92
N HIS A 278 -7.23 6.94 -5.25
CA HIS A 278 -8.24 5.90 -5.06
C HIS A 278 -7.66 4.61 -4.49
N VAL A 279 -8.52 3.86 -3.78
CA VAL A 279 -8.31 2.44 -3.46
C VAL A 279 -9.54 1.67 -3.93
N TRP A 280 -9.33 0.67 -4.78
CA TRP A 280 -10.38 -0.14 -5.39
C TRP A 280 -10.35 -1.56 -4.85
N SER A 281 -11.51 -2.19 -4.73
CA SER A 281 -11.64 -3.61 -4.52
C SER A 281 -12.27 -4.29 -5.73
N TRP A 282 -11.76 -5.48 -6.10
CA TRP A 282 -12.23 -6.24 -7.25
C TRP A 282 -12.29 -7.74 -6.96
N GLY A 283 -13.10 -8.46 -7.72
CA GLY A 283 -13.16 -9.92 -7.66
C GLY A 283 -14.16 -10.50 -6.66
N TRP A 284 -15.00 -9.66 -6.07
CA TRP A 284 -16.06 -10.12 -5.17
C TRP A 284 -17.08 -11.03 -5.86
N ALA A 285 -17.32 -10.80 -7.16
CA ALA A 285 -18.28 -11.48 -7.98
C ALA A 285 -17.62 -12.21 -9.14
N GLN A 286 -17.03 -13.36 -8.92
CA GLN A 286 -16.31 -14.04 -9.98
C GLN A 286 -17.14 -15.12 -10.68
N ARG A 287 -16.96 -15.21 -12.02
CA ARG A 287 -17.78 -16.02 -12.93
C ARG A 287 -17.72 -17.53 -12.69
N ASN A 288 -16.62 -18.04 -12.15
CA ASN A 288 -16.35 -19.48 -12.02
C ASN A 288 -16.52 -20.01 -10.62
N GLU A 289 -17.04 -19.19 -9.71
CA GLU A 289 -17.17 -19.55 -8.32
C GLU A 289 -18.61 -19.66 -7.92
N ARG A 290 -18.82 -20.43 -6.86
CA ARG A 290 -20.10 -20.50 -6.21
C ARG A 290 -20.53 -19.08 -5.84
N SER A 291 -21.50 -18.56 -6.57
CA SER A 291 -22.05 -17.22 -6.40
C SER A 291 -22.49 -16.90 -4.95
N ASN A 292 -22.67 -17.93 -4.15
CA ASN A 292 -23.13 -17.88 -2.76
C ASN A 292 -22.06 -18.32 -1.77
N ASP A 293 -20.78 -17.99 -2.01
CA ASP A 293 -19.74 -18.22 -1.00
C ASP A 293 -19.95 -17.25 0.17
N PRO A 294 -20.40 -17.73 1.35
CA PRO A 294 -20.67 -16.87 2.51
C PRO A 294 -19.41 -16.15 2.99
N ASP A 295 -18.22 -16.68 2.70
CA ASP A 295 -16.96 -16.07 3.12
C ASP A 295 -16.72 -14.74 2.41
N LYS A 296 -17.18 -14.57 1.17
CA LYS A 296 -17.11 -13.28 0.47
C LYS A 296 -17.90 -12.20 1.20
N THR A 297 -19.06 -12.56 1.71
CA THR A 297 -19.91 -11.65 2.50
C THR A 297 -19.19 -11.18 3.76
N TYR A 298 -18.53 -12.09 4.46
CA TYR A 298 -17.74 -11.76 5.66
C TYR A 298 -16.48 -11.00 5.33
N ALA A 299 -15.73 -11.41 4.30
CA ALA A 299 -14.53 -10.70 3.85
C ALA A 299 -14.86 -9.28 3.38
N ALA A 300 -15.98 -9.07 2.69
CA ALA A 300 -16.46 -7.75 2.30
C ALA A 300 -16.81 -6.88 3.52
N CYS A 301 -17.43 -7.47 4.55
CA CYS A 301 -17.68 -6.78 5.82
C CYS A 301 -16.36 -6.34 6.49
N VAL A 302 -15.38 -7.23 6.57
CA VAL A 302 -14.05 -6.90 7.14
C VAL A 302 -13.35 -5.81 6.33
N TRP A 303 -13.44 -5.86 5.01
CA TRP A 303 -12.91 -4.84 4.12
C TRP A 303 -13.55 -3.47 4.38
N LEU A 304 -14.87 -3.41 4.50
CA LEU A 304 -15.61 -2.18 4.81
C LEU A 304 -15.25 -1.65 6.21
N TRP A 305 -15.28 -2.51 7.23
CA TRP A 305 -14.93 -2.17 8.60
C TRP A 305 -13.50 -1.63 8.73
N ALA A 306 -12.56 -2.23 8.03
CA ALA A 306 -11.16 -1.82 8.11
C ALA A 306 -10.91 -0.39 7.61
N ARG A 307 -11.73 0.11 6.72
CA ARG A 307 -11.66 1.50 6.24
C ARG A 307 -12.54 2.46 7.05
N ASP A 308 -13.70 1.98 7.50
CA ASP A 308 -14.64 2.71 8.34
C ASP A 308 -15.47 1.72 9.17
N PRO A 309 -15.26 1.64 10.49
CA PRO A 309 -16.03 0.75 11.36
C PRO A 309 -17.55 0.98 11.35
N GLY A 310 -18.01 2.16 10.92
CA GLY A 310 -19.44 2.46 10.74
C GLY A 310 -20.08 1.75 9.55
N LEU A 311 -19.29 1.23 8.61
CA LEU A 311 -19.81 0.56 7.41
C LEU A 311 -20.15 -0.93 7.64
N CYS A 312 -19.51 -1.60 8.58
CA CYS A 312 -19.85 -2.99 8.91
C CYS A 312 -19.35 -3.36 10.30
N ASP A 313 -20.12 -4.17 11.04
CA ASP A 313 -19.68 -4.76 12.30
C ASP A 313 -18.90 -6.06 12.03
N ALA A 314 -17.58 -5.93 11.90
CA ALA A 314 -16.69 -7.07 11.66
C ALA A 314 -16.60 -8.00 12.87
N GLN A 315 -16.86 -7.51 14.07
CA GLN A 315 -16.81 -8.35 15.29
C GLN A 315 -17.97 -9.35 15.31
N GLU A 316 -19.15 -8.95 14.86
CA GLU A 316 -20.28 -9.87 14.71
C GLU A 316 -19.99 -10.93 13.62
N ALA A 317 -19.41 -10.52 12.50
CA ALA A 317 -19.07 -11.42 11.41
C ALA A 317 -17.95 -12.42 11.77
N LEU A 318 -16.93 -11.98 12.50
CA LEU A 318 -15.82 -12.80 12.98
C LEU A 318 -16.20 -13.62 14.23
N GLY A 319 -17.14 -13.14 15.05
CA GLY A 319 -17.49 -13.73 16.35
C GLY A 319 -18.04 -15.15 16.26
N GLN A 320 -18.77 -15.49 15.21
CA GLN A 320 -19.40 -16.80 15.08
C GLN A 320 -18.40 -17.94 14.80
N GLU A 321 -17.32 -17.71 14.05
CA GLU A 321 -16.28 -18.71 13.83
C GLU A 321 -15.22 -18.73 14.94
N LEU A 322 -14.94 -17.58 15.56
CA LEU A 322 -14.01 -17.46 16.68
C LEU A 322 -14.51 -18.16 17.94
N ASP A 323 -15.81 -18.30 18.14
CA ASP A 323 -16.38 -18.93 19.33
C ASP A 323 -16.10 -20.44 19.45
N ALA A 324 -15.85 -21.13 18.35
CA ALA A 324 -15.46 -22.53 18.37
C ALA A 324 -14.04 -22.75 18.89
N ASP A 325 -13.12 -21.86 18.52
CA ASP A 325 -11.72 -21.90 18.95
C ASP A 325 -11.51 -21.33 20.35
N ARG A 326 -12.40 -20.45 20.82
CA ARG A 326 -12.38 -19.86 22.16
C ARG A 326 -12.58 -20.88 23.29
N ARG A 327 -13.27 -21.99 23.03
CA ARG A 327 -13.62 -22.96 24.05
C ARG A 327 -12.50 -23.94 24.43
N ALA A 328 -11.46 -24.02 23.60
CA ALA A 328 -10.40 -25.03 23.76
C ALA A 328 -9.27 -24.67 24.75
N GLY A 329 -9.18 -23.43 25.24
CA GLY A 329 -8.01 -23.01 26.01
C GLY A 329 -8.29 -21.88 27.03
N GLN A 330 -9.23 -22.05 27.95
CA GLN A 330 -9.47 -21.05 29.02
C GLN A 330 -8.43 -21.20 30.14
N ILE A 331 -7.48 -20.27 30.18
CA ILE A 331 -6.53 -20.12 31.29
C ILE A 331 -6.75 -18.74 31.90
N ASP A 332 -6.99 -18.72 33.23
CA ASP A 332 -7.12 -17.47 34.00
C ASP A 332 -5.71 -16.90 34.22
N LEU A 333 -5.37 -15.84 33.49
CA LEU A 333 -4.17 -15.06 33.72
C LEU A 333 -4.45 -13.93 34.74
N PRO A 334 -3.42 -13.45 35.46
CA PRO A 334 -3.55 -12.30 36.35
C PRO A 334 -4.11 -11.08 35.62
N ALA A 335 -4.89 -10.26 36.31
CA ALA A 335 -5.49 -9.05 35.75
C ALA A 335 -4.44 -8.16 35.07
N GLY A 336 -4.73 -7.75 33.85
CA GLY A 336 -3.81 -6.91 33.06
C GLY A 336 -2.72 -7.67 32.28
N ILE A 337 -2.66 -8.99 32.39
CA ILE A 337 -1.79 -9.85 31.57
C ILE A 337 -2.61 -10.44 30.42
N ARG A 338 -2.14 -10.29 29.19
CA ARG A 338 -2.79 -10.86 28.00
C ARG A 338 -2.26 -12.23 27.63
N CYS A 339 -0.95 -12.37 27.70
CA CYS A 339 -0.26 -13.65 27.50
C CYS A 339 0.95 -13.73 28.42
N VAL A 340 1.44 -14.94 28.65
CA VAL A 340 2.75 -15.21 29.24
C VAL A 340 3.54 -16.09 28.28
N TYR A 341 4.75 -15.66 27.94
CA TYR A 341 5.70 -16.46 27.18
C TYR A 341 6.85 -16.90 28.10
N GLY A 342 6.92 -18.19 28.39
CA GLY A 342 7.79 -18.67 29.46
C GLY A 342 7.48 -17.94 30.78
N ASP A 343 8.44 -17.20 31.31
CA ASP A 343 8.26 -16.36 32.51
C ASP A 343 7.99 -14.88 32.20
N THR A 344 7.84 -14.53 30.94
CA THR A 344 7.68 -13.13 30.50
C THR A 344 6.20 -12.77 30.35
N PRO A 345 5.64 -11.87 31.18
CA PRO A 345 4.27 -11.43 31.06
C PRO A 345 4.14 -10.39 29.92
N LEU A 346 3.13 -10.57 29.06
CA LEU A 346 2.75 -9.64 28.01
C LEU A 346 1.51 -8.88 28.46
N THR A 347 1.70 -7.61 28.82
CA THR A 347 0.67 -6.83 29.51
C THR A 347 -0.33 -6.18 28.57
N ALA A 348 -1.57 -6.00 29.02
CA ALA A 348 -2.61 -5.26 28.31
C ALA A 348 -2.18 -3.81 28.00
N SER A 349 -1.44 -3.18 28.91
CA SER A 349 -0.89 -1.84 28.69
C SER A 349 0.16 -1.81 27.58
N GLY A 350 1.02 -2.83 27.51
CA GLY A 350 2.00 -2.99 26.44
C GLY A 350 1.32 -3.18 25.07
N VAL A 351 0.29 -4.04 25.02
CA VAL A 351 -0.53 -4.23 23.82
C VAL A 351 -1.20 -2.92 23.42
N ALA A 352 -1.85 -2.22 24.35
CA ALA A 352 -2.51 -0.95 24.06
C ALA A 352 -1.55 0.13 23.56
N ALA A 353 -0.33 0.18 24.09
CA ALA A 353 0.69 1.13 23.67
C ALA A 353 1.15 0.90 22.22
N LEU A 354 1.33 -0.35 21.81
CA LEU A 354 1.68 -0.70 20.43
C LEU A 354 0.47 -0.60 19.48
N ALA A 355 -0.73 -0.96 19.96
CA ALA A 355 -1.96 -0.88 19.17
C ALA A 355 -2.30 0.56 18.73
N LYS A 356 -1.90 1.57 19.49
CA LYS A 356 -2.00 2.98 19.05
C LYS A 356 -1.25 3.27 17.76
N LEU A 357 -0.16 2.54 17.51
CA LEU A 357 0.68 2.73 16.33
C LEU A 357 0.21 1.86 15.16
N THR A 358 -0.29 0.67 15.44
CA THR A 358 -0.70 -0.30 14.41
C THR A 358 -2.16 -0.15 14.00
N GLY A 359 -3.00 0.42 14.87
CA GLY A 359 -4.46 0.34 14.75
C GLY A 359 -5.01 -1.06 15.04
N ASP A 360 -4.14 -2.04 15.37
CA ASP A 360 -4.49 -3.44 15.50
C ASP A 360 -3.90 -4.03 16.80
N ARG A 361 -4.78 -4.55 17.68
CA ARG A 361 -4.38 -5.15 18.96
C ARG A 361 -3.74 -6.52 18.80
N GLU A 362 -4.16 -7.31 17.81
CA GLU A 362 -3.58 -8.63 17.57
C GLU A 362 -2.15 -8.49 17.04
N LEU A 363 -1.95 -7.56 16.09
CA LEU A 363 -0.62 -7.24 15.60
C LEU A 363 0.30 -6.72 16.71
N ALA A 364 -0.23 -5.90 17.62
CA ALA A 364 0.50 -5.41 18.79
C ALA A 364 0.88 -6.55 19.75
N LEU A 365 -0.03 -7.48 19.98
CA LEU A 365 0.24 -8.66 20.82
C LEU A 365 1.27 -9.57 20.17
N THR A 366 1.14 -9.85 18.87
CA THR A 366 2.12 -10.60 18.08
C THR A 366 3.51 -9.97 18.19
N ALA A 367 3.59 -8.64 18.10
CA ALA A 367 4.86 -7.91 18.24
C ALA A 367 5.51 -8.14 19.62
N LEU A 368 4.71 -8.17 20.67
CA LEU A 368 5.22 -8.46 22.03
C LEU A 368 5.69 -9.90 22.18
N VAL A 369 4.98 -10.87 21.60
CA VAL A 369 5.39 -12.28 21.62
C VAL A 369 6.71 -12.45 20.85
N VAL A 370 6.80 -11.94 19.64
CA VAL A 370 8.02 -12.00 18.82
C VAL A 370 9.19 -11.33 19.56
N ARG A 371 8.97 -10.17 20.18
CA ARG A 371 9.95 -9.51 21.03
C ARG A 371 10.48 -10.41 22.14
N ALA A 372 9.59 -11.14 22.82
CA ALA A 372 9.96 -12.06 23.90
C ALA A 372 10.81 -13.23 23.36
N VAL A 373 10.39 -13.84 22.24
CA VAL A 373 11.12 -14.93 21.57
C VAL A 373 12.51 -14.47 21.10
N GLU A 374 12.60 -13.29 20.48
CA GLU A 374 13.87 -12.77 19.97
C GLU A 374 14.84 -12.34 21.07
N ARG A 375 14.33 -11.87 22.22
CA ARG A 375 15.16 -11.53 23.38
C ARG A 375 15.95 -12.71 23.92
N GLU A 376 15.38 -13.90 23.89
CA GLU A 376 16.09 -15.12 24.28
C GLU A 376 17.25 -15.46 23.32
N GLN A 377 17.13 -15.09 22.06
CA GLN A 377 18.12 -15.43 21.03
C GLN A 377 19.21 -14.36 20.85
N SER A 378 18.86 -13.10 21.08
CA SER A 378 19.77 -11.96 20.90
C SER A 378 19.42 -10.83 21.88
N PRO A 379 20.01 -10.83 23.08
CA PRO A 379 19.81 -9.72 24.03
C PRO A 379 20.53 -8.46 23.49
N VAL A 380 19.78 -7.37 23.33
CA VAL A 380 20.31 -6.05 22.95
C VAL A 380 20.32 -5.15 24.19
N GLY A 381 21.47 -4.66 24.56
CA GLY A 381 21.63 -3.76 25.70
C GLY A 381 21.06 -2.36 25.45
N SER A 382 20.60 -1.71 26.52
CA SER A 382 20.05 -0.36 26.46
C SER A 382 21.01 0.68 25.89
N GLU A 383 22.30 0.55 26.14
CA GLU A 383 23.32 1.46 25.60
C GLU A 383 23.37 1.44 24.07
N LYS A 384 23.24 0.26 23.45
CA LYS A 384 23.18 0.11 22.00
C LYS A 384 21.95 0.79 21.42
N VAL A 385 20.80 0.64 22.08
CA VAL A 385 19.54 1.30 21.69
C VAL A 385 19.71 2.82 21.77
N ILE A 386 20.19 3.35 22.90
CA ILE A 386 20.39 4.79 23.10
C ILE A 386 21.43 5.35 22.14
N GLY A 387 22.51 4.61 21.89
CA GLY A 387 23.54 5.01 20.91
C GLY A 387 22.97 5.12 19.49
N THR A 388 22.10 4.19 19.11
CA THR A 388 21.43 4.22 17.80
C THR A 388 20.39 5.35 17.75
N GLU A 389 19.59 5.56 18.80
CA GLU A 389 18.69 6.71 18.92
C GLU A 389 19.43 8.04 18.73
N ARG A 390 20.60 8.22 19.38
CA ARG A 390 21.43 9.43 19.20
C ARG A 390 21.88 9.62 17.75
N ARG A 391 22.22 8.54 17.03
CA ARG A 391 22.58 8.63 15.61
C ARG A 391 21.37 9.03 14.76
N ILE A 392 20.18 8.51 15.04
CA ILE A 392 18.94 8.91 14.39
C ILE A 392 18.68 10.41 14.61
N VAL A 393 18.79 10.88 15.85
CA VAL A 393 18.62 12.30 16.19
C VAL A 393 19.63 13.17 15.44
N ALA A 394 20.88 12.75 15.41
CA ALA A 394 21.93 13.51 14.71
C ALA A 394 21.73 13.55 13.19
N SER A 395 21.32 12.42 12.59
CA SER A 395 21.21 12.32 11.12
C SER A 395 19.93 12.93 10.57
N ARG A 396 18.80 12.72 11.26
CA ARG A 396 17.47 13.06 10.73
C ARG A 396 16.86 14.32 11.35
N PHE A 397 17.20 14.61 12.59
CA PHE A 397 16.66 15.74 13.34
C PHE A 397 17.72 16.84 13.58
N SER A 398 18.78 16.84 12.78
CA SER A 398 19.87 17.82 12.88
C SER A 398 20.44 17.97 14.31
N GLY A 399 20.43 16.90 15.09
CA GLY A 399 20.87 16.86 16.47
C GLY A 399 19.83 17.34 17.50
N SER A 400 18.64 17.75 17.07
CA SER A 400 17.58 18.25 17.98
C SER A 400 16.82 17.11 18.64
N SER A 401 17.16 16.80 19.89
CA SER A 401 16.40 15.85 20.71
C SER A 401 14.96 16.32 21.00
N ALA A 402 14.70 17.62 20.98
CA ALA A 402 13.36 18.17 21.14
C ALA A 402 12.49 17.85 19.93
N ALA A 403 12.99 18.10 18.71
CA ALA A 403 12.29 17.77 17.47
C ALA A 403 12.01 16.26 17.37
N TYR A 404 12.97 15.41 17.73
CA TYR A 404 12.78 13.98 17.78
C TYR A 404 11.66 13.58 18.76
N ARG A 405 11.67 14.10 19.99
CA ARG A 405 10.62 13.81 20.99
C ARG A 405 9.24 14.26 20.52
N SER A 406 9.15 15.46 19.89
CA SER A 406 7.90 15.94 19.31
C SER A 406 7.37 14.99 18.25
N ALA A 407 8.21 14.59 17.29
CA ALA A 407 7.84 13.66 16.24
C ALA A 407 7.42 12.27 16.77
N VAL A 408 8.09 11.76 17.83
CA VAL A 408 7.66 10.53 18.51
C VAL A 408 6.28 10.69 19.14
N ALA A 409 6.04 11.81 19.84
CA ALA A 409 4.74 12.09 20.45
C ALA A 409 3.63 12.25 19.42
N GLU A 410 3.89 12.96 18.32
CA GLU A 410 2.97 13.14 17.19
C GLU A 410 2.60 11.80 16.53
N SER A 411 3.51 10.81 16.54
CA SER A 411 3.21 9.46 16.06
C SER A 411 2.30 8.66 17.01
N GLY A 412 1.98 9.20 18.20
CA GLY A 412 1.21 8.52 19.25
C GLY A 412 2.05 7.58 20.13
N ALA A 413 3.37 7.53 19.94
CA ALA A 413 4.27 6.71 20.74
C ALA A 413 4.83 7.46 21.96
N SER A 414 5.15 6.72 23.02
CA SER A 414 6.07 7.19 24.06
C SER A 414 7.52 6.88 23.67
N LEU A 415 8.48 7.60 24.25
CA LEU A 415 9.92 7.29 24.06
C LEU A 415 10.26 5.85 24.47
N ALA A 416 9.60 5.30 25.48
CA ALA A 416 9.81 3.92 25.92
C ALA A 416 9.35 2.93 24.82
N VAL A 417 8.20 3.18 24.20
CA VAL A 417 7.70 2.38 23.06
C VAL A 417 8.64 2.50 21.87
N ALA A 418 9.06 3.73 21.53
CA ALA A 418 10.01 3.99 20.45
C ALA A 418 11.32 3.22 20.62
N ARG A 419 11.92 3.30 21.81
CA ARG A 419 13.14 2.56 22.15
C ARG A 419 12.93 1.04 22.15
N GLY A 420 11.74 0.59 22.56
CA GLY A 420 11.38 -0.83 22.48
C GLY A 420 11.39 -1.33 21.04
N ILE A 421 10.77 -0.62 20.12
CA ILE A 421 10.74 -0.94 18.68
C ILE A 421 12.15 -0.88 18.09
N LEU A 422 12.94 0.12 18.44
CA LEU A 422 14.34 0.23 18.01
C LEU A 422 15.18 -0.94 18.50
N GLY A 423 14.96 -1.37 19.74
CA GLY A 423 15.58 -2.56 20.29
C GLY A 423 15.19 -3.86 19.56
N ASP A 424 13.93 -3.96 19.10
CA ASP A 424 13.46 -5.09 18.31
C ASP A 424 14.18 -5.16 16.95
N GLU A 425 14.34 -4.02 16.28
CA GLU A 425 15.07 -3.96 15.01
C GLU A 425 16.55 -4.29 15.17
N LEU A 426 17.19 -3.79 16.20
CA LEU A 426 18.60 -4.11 16.49
C LEU A 426 18.80 -5.61 16.76
N ARG A 427 17.85 -6.26 17.46
CA ARG A 427 17.90 -7.72 17.69
C ARG A 427 17.76 -8.48 16.39
N ARG A 428 16.78 -8.09 15.59
CA ARG A 428 16.59 -8.68 14.28
C ARG A 428 17.86 -8.62 13.43
N PHE A 429 18.51 -7.46 13.39
CA PHE A 429 19.78 -7.32 12.67
C PHE A 429 20.84 -8.29 13.16
N GLU A 430 21.01 -8.43 14.45
CA GLU A 430 21.97 -9.37 15.01
C GLU A 430 21.65 -10.82 14.64
N ILE A 431 20.36 -11.19 14.64
CA ILE A 431 19.91 -12.50 14.20
C ILE A 431 20.20 -12.69 12.71
N LEU A 432 19.78 -11.73 11.87
CA LEU A 432 20.02 -11.72 10.43
C LEU A 432 21.51 -11.88 10.08
N SER A 433 22.38 -11.16 10.79
CA SER A 433 23.81 -11.18 10.52
C SER A 433 24.47 -12.54 10.75
N ARG A 434 23.87 -13.37 11.62
CA ARG A 434 24.33 -14.72 11.99
C ARG A 434 23.75 -15.83 11.13
N LEU A 435 22.65 -15.54 10.40
CA LEU A 435 22.00 -16.54 9.58
C LEU A 435 22.79 -16.83 8.30
N PRO A 436 22.96 -18.12 7.95
CA PRO A 436 23.61 -18.49 6.70
C PRO A 436 22.76 -18.05 5.51
N ALA A 437 23.40 -17.43 4.52
CA ALA A 437 22.76 -17.14 3.24
C ALA A 437 23.45 -17.96 2.13
N THR A 438 22.66 -18.57 1.28
CA THR A 438 23.19 -19.30 0.11
C THR A 438 23.91 -18.32 -0.82
N ARG A 439 25.03 -18.76 -1.39
CA ARG A 439 25.79 -17.92 -2.32
C ARG A 439 25.01 -17.72 -3.63
N PRO A 440 24.83 -16.49 -4.11
CA PRO A 440 24.17 -16.26 -5.41
C PRO A 440 24.96 -16.91 -6.55
N THR A 441 24.24 -17.51 -7.51
CA THR A 441 24.81 -18.05 -8.72
C THR A 441 25.05 -16.97 -9.78
N THR A 442 25.81 -17.29 -10.82
CA THR A 442 26.01 -16.37 -11.96
C THR A 442 24.67 -16.06 -12.66
N ALA A 443 23.77 -17.03 -12.73
CA ALA A 443 22.43 -16.84 -13.30
C ALA A 443 21.57 -15.87 -12.46
N ASP A 444 21.67 -15.95 -11.13
CA ASP A 444 20.97 -15.01 -10.24
C ASP A 444 21.46 -13.58 -10.45
N VAL A 445 22.79 -13.40 -10.56
CA VAL A 445 23.40 -12.08 -10.80
C VAL A 445 22.96 -11.51 -12.16
N ALA A 446 22.93 -12.33 -13.20
CA ALA A 446 22.50 -11.91 -14.52
C ALA A 446 21.01 -11.51 -14.51
N ARG A 447 20.16 -12.33 -13.90
CA ARG A 447 18.73 -12.05 -13.74
C ARG A 447 18.47 -10.77 -12.97
N PHE A 448 19.14 -10.57 -11.82
CA PHE A 448 19.04 -9.33 -11.05
C PHE A 448 19.39 -8.11 -11.92
N ARG A 449 20.53 -8.14 -12.63
CA ARG A 449 20.95 -7.05 -13.50
C ARG A 449 19.92 -6.72 -14.57
N THR A 450 19.29 -7.72 -15.17
CA THR A 450 18.23 -7.53 -16.18
C THR A 450 16.97 -6.95 -15.55
N THR A 451 16.53 -7.52 -14.42
CA THR A 451 15.31 -7.09 -13.73
C THR A 451 15.42 -5.66 -13.20
N TYR A 452 16.59 -5.29 -12.68
CA TYR A 452 16.86 -3.98 -12.09
C TYR A 452 17.72 -3.08 -13.00
N ALA A 453 17.69 -3.32 -14.31
CA ALA A 453 18.48 -2.56 -15.27
C ALA A 453 18.34 -1.03 -15.15
N PRO A 454 17.16 -0.44 -14.90
CA PRO A 454 16.99 1.01 -14.76
C PRO A 454 17.44 1.57 -13.40
N VAL A 455 17.75 0.73 -12.41
CA VAL A 455 18.19 1.18 -11.08
C VAL A 455 19.48 2.00 -11.22
N LEU A 456 19.52 3.14 -10.52
CA LEU A 456 20.72 3.97 -10.51
C LEU A 456 21.86 3.27 -9.81
N ALA A 457 23.00 3.30 -10.47
CA ALA A 457 24.28 2.79 -9.98
C ALA A 457 25.33 3.88 -10.05
N ARG A 458 26.23 3.91 -9.07
CA ARG A 458 27.33 4.87 -9.04
C ARG A 458 28.57 4.30 -8.41
N ARG A 459 29.71 4.52 -9.04
CA ARG A 459 31.00 4.17 -8.47
C ARG A 459 31.45 5.24 -7.48
N VAL A 460 31.71 4.82 -6.25
CA VAL A 460 32.09 5.72 -5.15
C VAL A 460 33.20 5.12 -4.30
N THR A 461 33.96 5.98 -3.66
CA THR A 461 34.87 5.58 -2.56
C THR A 461 34.22 5.98 -1.24
N VAL A 462 34.19 5.09 -0.26
CA VAL A 462 33.56 5.31 1.04
C VAL A 462 34.47 4.91 2.19
N SER A 463 34.45 5.68 3.27
CA SER A 463 35.12 5.38 4.53
C SER A 463 34.41 6.07 5.70
N PRO A 464 34.21 5.39 6.85
CA PRO A 464 34.36 3.96 7.05
C PRO A 464 33.35 3.15 6.22
N ALA A 465 33.50 1.82 6.24
CA ALA A 465 32.58 0.93 5.54
C ALA A 465 31.13 1.03 6.05
N PRO A 466 30.13 1.43 5.24
CA PRO A 466 28.73 1.30 5.58
C PRO A 466 28.22 -0.12 5.28
N SER A 467 27.00 -0.43 5.74
CA SER A 467 26.37 -1.74 5.45
C SER A 467 26.16 -2.00 3.95
N TRP A 468 25.92 -0.93 3.18
CA TRP A 468 25.61 -0.99 1.74
C TRP A 468 26.85 -1.01 0.82
N LEU A 469 28.07 -0.73 1.31
CA LEU A 469 29.29 -0.81 0.52
C LEU A 469 30.48 -1.19 1.41
N PRO A 470 31.38 -2.09 0.98
CA PRO A 470 32.65 -2.31 1.69
C PRO A 470 33.53 -1.06 1.66
N GLU A 471 34.43 -0.91 2.60
CA GLU A 471 35.39 0.19 2.64
C GLU A 471 36.22 0.24 1.36
N GLY A 472 36.47 1.44 0.88
CA GLY A 472 37.19 1.67 -0.36
C GLY A 472 36.30 2.02 -1.53
N THR A 473 36.72 1.64 -2.72
CA THR A 473 36.00 1.96 -3.96
C THR A 473 35.10 0.80 -4.41
N GLY A 474 33.83 1.09 -4.67
CA GLY A 474 32.87 0.09 -5.14
C GLY A 474 31.67 0.72 -5.84
N LEU A 475 30.80 -0.15 -6.36
CA LEU A 475 29.54 0.25 -6.97
C LEU A 475 28.44 0.31 -5.91
N ALA A 476 27.86 1.49 -5.72
CA ALA A 476 26.65 1.72 -4.94
C ALA A 476 25.43 1.57 -5.84
N LEU A 477 24.38 0.91 -5.34
CA LEU A 477 23.08 0.76 -6.03
C LEU A 477 22.02 1.55 -5.27
N ALA A 478 21.11 2.19 -5.98
CA ALA A 478 20.01 2.95 -5.38
C ALA A 478 19.00 2.06 -4.64
N THR A 479 19.10 0.75 -4.77
CA THR A 479 18.34 -0.22 -3.97
C THR A 479 18.76 -0.23 -2.50
N SER A 480 20.01 0.09 -2.19
CA SER A 480 20.59 -0.01 -0.84
C SER A 480 21.35 1.22 -0.38
N ALA A 481 21.92 2.01 -1.28
CA ALA A 481 22.70 3.18 -0.91
C ALA A 481 21.83 4.44 -0.71
N PRO A 482 22.16 5.32 0.25
CA PRO A 482 21.42 6.56 0.48
C PRO A 482 21.38 7.47 -0.74
N GLU A 483 20.27 8.16 -0.95
CA GLU A 483 20.05 9.07 -2.08
C GLU A 483 21.18 10.12 -2.23
N GLY A 484 21.71 10.62 -1.12
CA GLY A 484 22.82 11.57 -1.12
C GLY A 484 24.08 11.08 -1.84
N VAL A 485 24.26 9.76 -2.00
CA VAL A 485 25.34 9.16 -2.80
C VAL A 485 25.19 9.54 -4.28
N PHE A 486 23.95 9.57 -4.78
CA PHE A 486 23.63 9.80 -6.19
C PHE A 486 23.55 11.28 -6.55
N ARG A 487 23.29 12.15 -5.55
CA ARG A 487 23.25 13.61 -5.72
C ARG A 487 24.63 14.28 -5.64
N ALA A 488 25.65 13.60 -5.11
CA ALA A 488 26.98 14.18 -4.96
C ALA A 488 27.60 14.53 -6.33
N ALA A 489 28.24 15.67 -6.47
CA ALA A 489 28.96 16.01 -7.68
C ALA A 489 30.18 15.08 -7.87
N THR A 490 30.45 14.66 -9.11
CA THR A 490 31.61 13.80 -9.42
C THR A 490 32.93 14.46 -8.98
N GLY A 491 33.79 13.67 -8.39
CA GLY A 491 35.06 14.12 -7.82
C GLY A 491 34.96 14.77 -6.44
N ARG A 492 33.78 15.23 -6.03
CA ARG A 492 33.57 15.84 -4.71
C ARG A 492 33.51 14.81 -3.59
N VAL A 493 34.03 15.21 -2.45
CA VAL A 493 33.90 14.49 -1.17
C VAL A 493 32.74 15.09 -0.40
N VAL A 494 31.80 14.25 0.02
CA VAL A 494 30.66 14.64 0.85
C VAL A 494 30.65 13.80 2.13
N LYS A 495 30.19 14.41 3.21
CA LYS A 495 29.90 13.69 4.47
C LYS A 495 28.43 13.32 4.50
N LEU A 496 28.13 12.05 4.39
CA LEU A 496 26.78 11.51 4.56
C LEU A 496 26.56 11.13 6.02
N ARG A 497 25.52 11.69 6.61
CA ARG A 497 25.07 11.31 7.96
C ARG A 497 23.86 10.39 7.81
N THR A 498 23.95 9.22 8.36
CA THR A 498 22.87 8.23 8.43
C THR A 498 22.72 7.74 9.86
N ALA A 499 21.72 6.96 10.15
CA ALA A 499 21.61 6.33 11.47
C ALA A 499 22.70 5.30 11.74
N GLU A 500 23.30 4.75 10.70
CA GLU A 500 24.44 3.84 10.79
C GLU A 500 25.70 4.57 11.23
N GLY A 501 25.87 5.83 10.82
CA GLY A 501 27.03 6.63 11.15
C GLY A 501 27.25 7.82 10.22
N VAL A 502 28.46 8.36 10.27
CA VAL A 502 28.94 9.41 9.37
C VAL A 502 29.96 8.80 8.43
N PHE A 503 29.69 8.88 7.14
CA PHE A 503 30.53 8.33 6.09
C PHE A 503 31.09 9.44 5.22
N THR A 504 32.36 9.32 4.88
CA THR A 504 32.98 10.16 3.86
C THR A 504 32.83 9.45 2.52
N VAL A 505 32.11 10.07 1.59
CA VAL A 505 31.82 9.50 0.27
C VAL A 505 32.38 10.40 -0.81
N ARG A 506 33.16 9.83 -1.73
CA ARG A 506 33.65 10.50 -2.94
C ARG A 506 33.05 9.82 -4.15
N ALA A 507 32.29 10.57 -4.94
CA ALA A 507 31.79 10.10 -6.23
C ALA A 507 32.95 10.01 -7.22
N VAL A 508 33.25 8.81 -7.70
CA VAL A 508 34.35 8.57 -8.65
C VAL A 508 33.89 8.85 -10.08
N GLU A 509 32.66 8.45 -10.39
CA GLU A 509 32.06 8.56 -11.72
C GLU A 509 30.67 9.19 -11.64
N GLY A 510 30.09 9.52 -12.79
CA GLY A 510 28.69 9.93 -12.92
C GLY A 510 27.74 8.81 -12.53
N THR A 511 26.49 9.18 -12.26
CA THR A 511 25.41 8.22 -12.05
C THR A 511 24.98 7.60 -13.38
N THR A 512 24.78 6.29 -13.42
CA THR A 512 24.33 5.55 -14.61
C THR A 512 23.29 4.51 -14.22
N ALA A 513 22.58 3.94 -15.21
CA ALA A 513 21.70 2.81 -14.98
C ALA A 513 22.51 1.52 -14.80
N LEU A 514 22.09 0.63 -13.90
CA LEU A 514 22.75 -0.65 -13.63
C LEU A 514 22.89 -1.51 -14.90
N GLY A 515 21.91 -1.46 -15.80
CA GLY A 515 21.95 -2.17 -17.08
C GLY A 515 23.08 -1.71 -18.02
N ALA A 516 23.57 -0.47 -17.86
CA ALA A 516 24.71 0.06 -18.62
C ALA A 516 26.08 -0.28 -18.00
N VAL A 517 26.11 -0.77 -16.75
CA VAL A 517 27.35 -1.18 -16.09
C VAL A 517 27.72 -2.58 -16.53
N SER A 518 29.01 -2.84 -16.80
CA SER A 518 29.45 -4.19 -17.16
C SER A 518 29.19 -5.18 -16.01
N ILE A 519 28.92 -6.44 -16.37
CA ILE A 519 28.56 -7.48 -15.38
C ILE A 519 29.70 -7.72 -14.38
N GLU A 520 30.94 -7.55 -14.79
CA GLU A 520 32.12 -7.72 -13.96
C GLU A 520 32.16 -6.68 -12.84
N ILE A 521 31.87 -5.41 -13.18
CA ILE A 521 31.82 -4.30 -12.23
C ILE A 521 30.59 -4.40 -11.33
N ALA A 522 29.45 -4.80 -11.90
CA ALA A 522 28.18 -4.88 -11.18
C ALA A 522 28.11 -6.10 -10.24
N ARG A 523 28.76 -7.20 -10.57
CA ARG A 523 28.69 -8.48 -9.85
C ARG A 523 28.89 -8.38 -8.33
N PRO A 524 29.91 -7.67 -7.80
CA PRO A 524 30.09 -7.57 -6.34
C PRO A 524 28.92 -6.87 -5.65
N ALA A 525 28.40 -5.81 -6.24
CA ALA A 525 27.24 -5.06 -5.73
C ALA A 525 25.97 -5.93 -5.75
N ILE A 526 25.65 -6.51 -6.89
CA ILE A 526 24.48 -7.41 -7.05
C ILE A 526 24.59 -8.61 -6.12
N THR A 527 25.76 -9.23 -5.98
CA THR A 527 25.97 -10.35 -5.06
C THR A 527 25.66 -9.95 -3.61
N ARG A 528 25.98 -8.73 -3.22
CA ARG A 528 25.70 -8.19 -1.89
C ARG A 528 24.18 -8.03 -1.69
N GLU A 529 23.49 -7.43 -2.65
CA GLU A 529 22.01 -7.30 -2.62
C GLU A 529 21.35 -8.67 -2.47
N LEU A 530 21.66 -9.60 -3.37
CA LEU A 530 21.11 -10.95 -3.35
C LEU A 530 21.40 -11.72 -2.05
N ARG A 531 22.58 -11.50 -1.44
CA ARG A 531 22.87 -12.08 -0.12
C ARG A 531 22.02 -11.46 0.97
N SER A 532 21.74 -10.16 0.89
CA SER A 532 20.85 -9.49 1.83
C SER A 532 19.43 -10.02 1.73
N GLU A 533 18.89 -10.15 0.51
CA GLU A 533 17.58 -10.77 0.24
C GLU A 533 17.50 -12.18 0.82
N ARG A 534 18.49 -13.03 0.53
CA ARG A 534 18.51 -14.43 1.01
C ARG A 534 18.65 -14.54 2.53
N ARG A 535 19.32 -13.59 3.17
CA ARG A 535 19.34 -13.51 4.64
C ARG A 535 17.96 -13.14 5.18
N ALA A 536 17.24 -12.24 4.51
CA ALA A 536 15.86 -11.91 4.89
C ALA A 536 14.94 -13.13 4.79
N ASP A 537 15.06 -13.92 3.70
CA ASP A 537 14.32 -15.19 3.54
C ASP A 537 14.71 -16.20 4.62
N ALA A 538 16.00 -16.34 4.90
CA ALA A 538 16.49 -17.23 5.96
C ALA A 538 15.98 -16.80 7.35
N TYR A 539 15.87 -15.49 7.58
CA TYR A 539 15.29 -14.95 8.80
C TYR A 539 13.79 -15.24 8.90
N ALA A 540 13.03 -15.05 7.84
CA ALA A 540 11.60 -15.39 7.83
C ALA A 540 11.38 -16.87 8.15
N ALA A 541 12.15 -17.76 7.51
CA ALA A 541 12.09 -19.19 7.78
C ALA A 541 12.54 -19.54 9.22
N TRP A 542 13.56 -18.86 9.73
CA TRP A 542 14.02 -19.01 11.12
C TRP A 542 12.94 -18.58 12.10
N THR A 543 12.31 -17.44 11.87
CA THR A 543 11.24 -16.90 12.71
C THR A 543 10.06 -17.85 12.79
N ILE A 544 9.60 -18.37 11.64
CA ILE A 544 8.49 -19.35 11.60
C ILE A 544 8.82 -20.58 12.44
N ARG A 545 10.03 -21.14 12.31
CA ARG A 545 10.44 -22.31 13.10
C ARG A 545 10.49 -22.01 14.61
N ARG A 546 10.99 -20.82 15.00
CA ARG A 546 11.08 -20.42 16.40
C ARG A 546 9.72 -20.16 17.02
N GLN A 547 8.83 -19.55 16.26
CA GLN A 547 7.46 -19.31 16.70
C GLN A 547 6.70 -20.60 16.92
N LYS A 548 6.80 -21.55 15.99
CA LYS A 548 6.20 -22.88 16.16
C LYS A 548 6.73 -23.58 17.42
N ALA A 549 8.02 -23.47 17.70
CA ALA A 549 8.59 -23.97 18.94
C ALA A 549 8.16 -23.18 20.19
N ALA A 550 7.80 -21.91 20.01
CA ALA A 550 7.35 -21.04 21.10
C ALA A 550 5.87 -21.25 21.46
N GLU A 551 5.04 -21.78 20.56
CA GLU A 551 3.60 -22.01 20.79
C GLU A 551 3.33 -22.80 22.06
N SER A 552 4.11 -23.84 22.36
CA SER A 552 3.98 -24.66 23.58
C SER A 552 4.33 -23.93 24.89
N ARG A 553 4.99 -22.76 24.80
CA ARG A 553 5.42 -21.92 25.92
C ARG A 553 4.60 -20.65 26.05
N LEU A 554 3.67 -20.42 25.12
CA LEU A 554 2.81 -19.25 25.07
C LEU A 554 1.43 -19.61 25.62
N VAL A 555 1.07 -18.95 26.70
CA VAL A 555 -0.23 -19.09 27.37
C VAL A 555 -0.93 -17.75 27.32
N CYS A 556 -2.10 -17.67 26.66
CA CYS A 556 -2.87 -16.45 26.54
C CYS A 556 -4.20 -16.50 27.27
N GLU A 557 -4.73 -15.31 27.60
CA GLU A 557 -6.08 -15.14 28.13
C GLU A 557 -7.10 -15.79 27.18
N ARG A 558 -8.32 -15.98 27.59
CA ARG A 558 -9.44 -16.67 26.91
C ARG A 558 -9.58 -16.44 25.41
N ASP A 559 -8.87 -15.43 24.88
CA ASP A 559 -8.85 -15.10 23.48
C ASP A 559 -7.74 -15.87 22.74
N ARG A 560 -7.95 -16.05 21.45
CA ARG A 560 -7.08 -16.71 20.50
C ARG A 560 -5.58 -16.45 20.73
N LEU A 561 -4.77 -17.49 20.60
CA LEU A 561 -3.33 -17.33 20.45
C LEU A 561 -3.06 -16.41 19.26
N PRO A 562 -2.23 -15.36 19.43
CA PRO A 562 -1.88 -14.49 18.33
C PRO A 562 -1.18 -15.30 17.26
N GLU A 563 -1.54 -15.06 15.99
CA GLU A 563 -0.76 -15.62 14.90
C GLU A 563 0.60 -14.97 14.88
N LEU A 564 1.61 -15.80 15.06
CA LEU A 564 2.97 -15.32 15.15
C LEU A 564 3.51 -15.04 13.75
N GLY A 565 4.12 -13.89 13.55
CA GLY A 565 4.71 -13.44 12.28
C GLY A 565 5.93 -12.58 12.52
N VAL A 566 6.66 -12.25 11.46
CA VAL A 566 7.83 -11.37 11.57
C VAL A 566 7.37 -9.94 11.74
N VAL A 567 7.61 -9.36 12.92
CA VAL A 567 7.28 -7.98 13.24
C VAL A 567 8.43 -7.06 12.89
N THR A 568 8.20 -6.08 12.02
CA THR A 568 9.19 -5.07 11.63
C THR A 568 8.72 -3.66 11.95
N LEU A 569 9.62 -2.66 11.89
CA LEU A 569 9.23 -1.25 11.99
C LEU A 569 8.17 -0.87 10.94
N SER A 570 8.26 -1.45 9.76
CA SER A 570 7.28 -1.26 8.69
C SER A 570 5.86 -1.74 9.03
N SER A 571 5.69 -2.49 10.11
CA SER A 571 4.39 -2.90 10.63
C SER A 571 3.72 -1.80 11.45
N PHE A 572 4.45 -0.77 11.88
CA PHE A 572 3.99 0.33 12.73
C PHE A 572 3.90 1.61 11.91
N ALA A 573 2.81 1.78 11.19
CA ALA A 573 2.63 2.78 10.16
C ALA A 573 3.07 4.23 10.46
N PRO A 574 2.68 4.88 11.55
CA PRO A 574 3.12 6.26 11.83
C PRO A 574 4.60 6.35 12.20
N PHE A 575 5.18 5.25 12.67
CA PHE A 575 6.55 5.18 13.16
C PHE A 575 7.58 4.99 12.06
N LEU A 576 7.15 4.46 10.93
CA LEU A 576 7.95 4.19 9.75
C LEU A 576 8.79 5.40 9.32
N SER A 577 8.15 6.56 9.27
CA SER A 577 8.81 7.79 8.84
C SER A 577 9.89 8.29 9.80
N LEU A 578 9.86 7.86 11.06
CA LEU A 578 10.79 8.31 12.10
C LEU A 578 12.05 7.46 12.20
N HIS A 579 11.91 6.14 12.09
CA HIS A 579 12.99 5.20 12.34
C HIS A 579 13.55 4.52 11.08
N GLU A 580 12.72 4.26 10.08
CA GLU A 580 13.16 3.55 8.87
C GLU A 580 14.30 4.28 8.13
N ALA A 581 14.24 5.61 8.06
CA ALA A 581 15.31 6.41 7.46
C ALA A 581 16.57 6.52 8.35
N GLY A 582 16.49 6.04 9.57
CA GLY A 582 17.59 6.06 10.52
C GLY A 582 18.24 4.72 10.76
N MET A 583 17.66 3.63 10.24
CA MET A 583 18.21 2.29 10.38
C MET A 583 19.23 1.98 9.30
N PRO A 584 20.22 1.11 9.59
CA PRO A 584 21.06 0.56 8.55
C PRO A 584 20.19 -0.03 7.44
N GLN A 585 20.51 0.25 6.18
CA GLN A 585 19.69 -0.15 5.03
C GLN A 585 19.51 -1.67 4.86
N ALA A 586 20.31 -2.47 5.57
CA ALA A 586 20.07 -3.91 5.71
C ALA A 586 18.70 -4.24 6.35
N PHE A 587 18.04 -3.25 6.95
CA PHE A 587 16.70 -3.34 7.55
C PHE A 587 15.60 -2.67 6.76
N ALA A 588 15.89 -1.68 5.93
CA ALA A 588 14.98 -1.26 4.91
C ALA A 588 14.85 -2.46 3.96
N GLY A 589 13.83 -3.28 4.16
CA GLY A 589 13.55 -4.39 3.25
C GLY A 589 13.49 -3.89 1.81
N PRO A 590 13.60 -4.76 0.82
CA PRO A 590 13.60 -4.40 -0.58
C PRO A 590 12.38 -3.57 -0.95
#